data_b79974a51b707ab964cbd7cfe5040ab3
#
_entry.id   b79974a51b707ab964cbd7cfe5040ab3
#
_cell.length_a   1.000
_cell.length_b   1.000
_cell.length_c   1.000
_cell.angle_alpha   90.00
_cell.angle_beta   90.00
_cell.angle_gamma   90.00
#
_symmetry.space_group_name_H-M   'P 1'
#
loop_
_entity.id
_entity.type
_entity.pdbx_description
1 polymer ?
#
loop_
_entity_poly.entity_id
_entity_poly.type
_entity_poly.pdbx_seq_one_letter_code
_entity_poly.pdbx_strand_id
1 'polypeptide(L)' 'VLAVTMKSRSTVALEMPAVELTLTDAQDQPVLRRVLLPADMGAPQELAAGGEWSASVSVLVTTGGARVAGYRLLAFYP' A
#
# COMPACT_ATOMS: atom_id res chain seq x y z
N VAL A 1 -2.52 3.12 -11.23
CA VAL A 1 -2.05 1.76 -10.87
C VAL A 1 -0.87 1.87 -9.93
N LEU A 2 -0.93 1.17 -8.82
CA LEU A 2 0.11 1.13 -7.80
C LEU A 2 0.75 -0.26 -7.79
N ALA A 3 2.06 -0.34 -7.97
CA ALA A 3 2.80 -1.57 -7.82
C ALA A 3 3.26 -1.70 -6.36
N VAL A 4 2.88 -2.79 -5.70
CA VAL A 4 3.18 -3.04 -4.29
C VAL A 4 3.96 -4.33 -4.17
N THR A 5 5.07 -4.30 -3.42
CA THR A 5 5.85 -5.49 -3.11
C THR A 5 6.10 -5.54 -1.60
N MET A 6 5.81 -6.69 -1.01
CA MET A 6 6.06 -6.95 0.40
C MET A 6 6.95 -8.17 0.56
N LYS A 7 7.97 -8.06 1.42
CA LYS A 7 8.86 -9.16 1.77
C LYS A 7 8.84 -9.39 3.27
N SER A 8 8.82 -10.65 3.66
CA SER A 8 8.94 -11.04 5.06
C SER A 8 10.37 -11.48 5.37
N ARG A 9 10.90 -11.00 6.49
CA ARG A 9 12.16 -11.48 7.08
C ARG A 9 11.91 -12.33 8.31
N SER A 10 10.64 -12.64 8.58
CA SER A 10 10.24 -13.47 9.71
C SER A 10 10.51 -14.94 9.43
N THR A 11 10.78 -15.70 10.50
CA THR A 11 10.91 -17.16 10.45
C THR A 11 9.57 -17.88 10.58
N VAL A 12 8.49 -17.13 10.80
CA VAL A 12 7.12 -17.65 10.88
C VAL A 12 6.22 -16.89 9.92
N ALA A 13 5.10 -17.50 9.55
CA ALA A 13 4.10 -16.83 8.73
C ALA A 13 3.52 -15.63 9.49
N LEU A 14 3.31 -14.52 8.79
CA LEU A 14 2.75 -13.29 9.35
C LEU A 14 1.42 -12.98 8.71
N GLU A 15 0.53 -12.37 9.49
CA GLU A 15 -0.67 -11.79 8.95
C GLU A 15 -0.31 -10.68 7.97
N MET A 16 -1.00 -10.64 6.82
CA MET A 16 -0.75 -9.62 5.81
C MET A 16 -1.16 -8.24 6.35
N PRO A 17 -0.26 -7.24 6.35
CA PRO A 17 -0.60 -5.92 6.85
C PRO A 17 -1.49 -5.14 5.90
N ALA A 18 -2.18 -4.14 6.43
CA ALA A 18 -2.81 -3.10 5.63
C ALA A 18 -1.74 -2.10 5.17
N VAL A 19 -2.06 -1.32 4.16
CA VAL A 19 -1.17 -0.29 3.61
C VAL A 19 -1.91 1.03 3.59
N GLU A 20 -1.28 2.07 4.14
CA GLU A 20 -1.74 3.44 3.99
C GLU A 20 -1.01 4.09 2.81
N LEU A 21 -1.78 4.49 1.82
CA LEU A 21 -1.27 5.23 0.67
C LEU A 21 -1.53 6.72 0.90
N THR A 22 -0.47 7.53 0.81
CA THR A 22 -0.56 8.98 0.83
C THR A 22 -0.02 9.51 -0.48
N LEU A 23 -0.84 10.25 -1.20
CA LEU A 23 -0.43 10.97 -2.40
C LEU A 23 -0.05 12.39 -2.01
N THR A 24 1.05 12.88 -2.58
CA THR A 24 1.61 14.18 -2.24
C THR A 24 1.75 15.05 -3.49
N ASP A 25 1.76 16.36 -3.28
CA ASP A 25 1.99 17.35 -4.34
C ASP A 25 3.48 17.69 -4.48
N ALA A 26 3.80 18.67 -5.31
CA ALA A 26 5.18 19.08 -5.58
C ALA A 26 5.88 19.67 -4.34
N GLN A 27 5.12 20.12 -3.33
CA GLN A 27 5.62 20.65 -2.06
C GLN A 27 5.63 19.59 -0.95
N ASP A 28 5.46 18.31 -1.31
CA ASP A 28 5.40 17.19 -0.38
C ASP A 28 4.23 17.30 0.64
N GLN A 29 3.16 17.98 0.25
CA GLN A 29 1.94 18.09 1.06
C GLN A 29 0.98 16.97 0.73
N PRO A 30 0.32 16.36 1.74
CA PRO A 30 -0.66 15.30 1.47
C PRO A 30 -1.87 15.85 0.69
N VAL A 31 -2.18 15.18 -0.41
CA VAL A 31 -3.34 15.48 -1.25
C VAL A 31 -4.46 14.49 -1.00
N LEU A 32 -4.11 13.22 -0.77
CA LEU A 32 -5.06 12.13 -0.56
C LEU A 32 -4.42 11.09 0.34
N ARG A 33 -5.21 10.55 1.29
CA ARG A 33 -4.83 9.38 2.08
C ARG A 33 -5.86 8.28 1.88
N ARG A 34 -5.39 7.07 1.75
CA ARG A 34 -6.26 5.91 1.59
C ARG A 34 -5.66 4.69 2.26
N VAL A 35 -6.50 3.98 3.01
CA VAL A 35 -6.11 2.69 3.61
C VAL A 35 -6.56 1.57 2.68
N LEU A 36 -5.62 0.70 2.33
CA LEU A 36 -5.85 -0.49 1.54
C LEU A 36 -5.71 -1.71 2.44
N LEU A 37 -6.82 -2.41 2.66
CA LEU A 37 -6.81 -3.68 3.37
C LEU A 37 -6.31 -4.78 2.44
N PRO A 38 -5.81 -5.92 2.97
CA PRO A 38 -5.37 -7.02 2.10
C PRO A 38 -6.42 -7.45 1.08
N ALA A 39 -7.70 -7.50 1.47
CA ALA A 39 -8.78 -7.83 0.55
C ALA A 39 -8.93 -6.81 -0.58
N ASP A 40 -8.69 -5.53 -0.33
CA ASP A 40 -8.75 -4.47 -1.33
C ASP A 40 -7.64 -4.59 -2.37
N MET A 41 -6.52 -5.19 -1.98
CA MET A 41 -5.36 -5.39 -2.84
C MET A 41 -5.37 -6.75 -3.54
N GLY A 42 -6.35 -7.61 -3.24
CA GLY A 42 -6.34 -8.99 -3.72
C GLY A 42 -5.22 -9.82 -3.10
N ALA A 43 -4.71 -9.41 -1.94
CA ALA A 43 -3.63 -10.10 -1.26
C ALA A 43 -4.15 -11.27 -0.42
N PRO A 44 -3.32 -12.31 -0.17
CA PRO A 44 -3.68 -13.36 0.76
C PRO A 44 -3.74 -12.83 2.19
N GLN A 45 -4.36 -13.58 3.09
CA GLN A 45 -4.46 -13.19 4.50
C GLN A 45 -3.14 -13.30 5.25
N GLU A 46 -2.24 -14.15 4.77
CA GLU A 46 -0.95 -14.39 5.40
C GLU A 46 0.20 -14.28 4.40
N LEU A 47 1.34 -13.82 4.89
CA LEU A 47 2.60 -13.84 4.17
C LEU A 47 3.48 -14.93 4.77
N ALA A 48 3.91 -15.89 3.95
CA ALA A 48 4.72 -17.01 4.41
C ALA A 48 6.06 -16.54 4.99
N ALA A 49 6.63 -17.33 5.88
CA ALA A 49 7.96 -17.06 6.43
C ALA A 49 8.98 -16.90 5.30
N GLY A 50 9.72 -15.78 5.30
CA GLY A 50 10.66 -15.44 4.24
C GLY A 50 10.02 -15.20 2.88
N GLY A 51 8.68 -15.15 2.82
CA GLY A 51 7.95 -15.00 1.58
C GLY A 51 7.92 -13.60 1.03
N GLU A 52 7.48 -13.50 -0.21
CA GLU A 52 7.33 -12.24 -0.93
C GLU A 52 5.98 -12.23 -1.64
N TRP A 53 5.33 -11.08 -1.62
CA TRP A 53 4.10 -10.85 -2.38
C TRP A 53 4.23 -9.54 -3.15
N SER A 54 3.85 -9.57 -4.41
CA SER A 54 3.79 -8.36 -5.22
C SER A 54 2.61 -8.39 -6.17
N ALA A 55 2.03 -7.22 -6.41
CA ALA A 55 0.92 -7.06 -7.33
C ALA A 55 0.81 -5.61 -7.79
N SER A 56 0.09 -5.42 -8.89
CA SER A 56 -0.33 -4.10 -9.33
C SER A 56 -1.77 -3.89 -8.85
N VAL A 57 -1.98 -2.83 -8.09
CA VAL A 57 -3.28 -2.51 -7.49
C VAL A 57 -3.85 -1.29 -8.18
N SER A 58 -5.09 -1.38 -8.65
CA SER A 58 -5.80 -0.24 -9.20
C SER A 58 -6.43 0.55 -8.06
N VAL A 59 -6.07 1.81 -7.95
CA VAL A 59 -6.60 2.73 -6.93
C VAL A 59 -7.33 3.86 -7.64
N LEU A 60 -8.61 4.04 -7.30
CA LEU A 60 -9.37 5.17 -7.80
C LEU A 60 -8.98 6.41 -6.99
N VAL A 61 -8.44 7.40 -7.67
CA VAL A 61 -7.96 8.63 -7.04
C VAL A 61 -8.80 9.81 -7.54
N THR A 62 -9.39 10.54 -6.59
CA THR A 62 -10.08 11.80 -6.87
C THR A 62 -9.42 12.90 -6.03
N THR A 63 -8.65 13.76 -6.67
CA THR A 63 -7.85 14.77 -5.99
C THR A 63 -8.40 16.19 -6.13
N GLY A 64 -9.59 16.34 -6.71
CA GLY A 64 -10.20 17.66 -6.90
C GLY A 64 -9.39 18.60 -7.79
N GLY A 65 -8.63 18.06 -8.73
CA GLY A 65 -7.77 18.83 -9.63
C GLY A 65 -6.37 19.08 -9.10
N ALA A 66 -6.04 18.65 -7.88
CA ALA A 66 -4.68 18.75 -7.36
C ALA A 66 -3.74 17.82 -8.14
N ARG A 67 -2.53 18.30 -8.40
CA ARG A 67 -1.53 17.54 -9.13
C ARG A 67 -0.76 16.64 -8.17
N VAL A 68 -0.74 15.35 -8.47
CA VAL A 68 0.03 14.37 -7.70
C VAL A 68 1.45 14.33 -8.25
N ALA A 69 2.44 14.60 -7.39
CA ALA A 69 3.85 14.57 -7.75
C ALA A 69 4.61 13.39 -7.11
N GLY A 70 4.09 12.82 -6.03
CA GLY A 70 4.72 11.71 -5.35
C GLY A 70 3.74 10.92 -4.50
N TYR A 71 4.26 9.90 -3.81
CA TYR A 71 3.45 9.06 -2.93
C TYR A 71 4.29 8.49 -1.80
N ARG A 72 3.61 8.06 -0.73
CA ARG A 72 4.21 7.33 0.39
C ARG A 72 3.35 6.11 0.70
N LEU A 73 4.00 5.04 1.12
CA LEU A 73 3.34 3.82 1.56
C LEU A 73 3.80 3.50 2.98
N LEU A 74 2.85 3.15 3.84
CA LEU A 74 3.10 2.70 5.20
C LEU A 74 2.35 1.40 5.44
N ALA A 75 3.05 0.33 5.75
CA ALA A 75 2.43 -0.93 6.15
C ALA A 75 2.15 -0.90 7.65
N PHE A 76 0.97 -1.35 8.06
CA PHE A 76 0.57 -1.36 9.47
C PHE A 76 -0.46 -2.44 9.74
N TYR A 77 -0.65 -2.75 11.02
CA TYR A 77 -1.71 -3.65 11.49
C TYR A 77 -2.78 -2.82 12.18
N PRO A 78 -4.01 -2.79 11.60
CA PRO A 78 -5.11 -2.03 12.21
C PRO A 78 -5.59 -2.60 13.53
#